data_3192dc053a41a03c20217b583481f8bd
#
_entry.id   3192dc053a41a03c20217b583481f8bd
#
_cell.length_a   1.000
_cell.length_b   1.000
_cell.length_c   1.000
_cell.angle_alpha   90.00
_cell.angle_beta   90.00
_cell.angle_gamma   90.00
#
_symmetry.space_group_name_H-M   'P 1'
#
loop_
_entity.id
_entity.type
_entity.pdbx_description
1 polymer ?
#
loop_
_entity_poly.entity_id
_entity_poly.type
_entity_poly.pdbx_seq_one_letter_code
_entity_poly.pdbx_strand_id
1 'polypeptide(L)'
;MLRVSAGILLWRRSEKGIKVFLVHPGGPFWVGKDEKAWDIPKGEVEEGEDLWNAAVREMREETGIDLSEKRKEEFVSLGNIKRKDGKEIHIWALEGDWSGLLICKSWVEMEWPSKSGKKIRFPEVDKRGFFTIQEARKKVYPSLTVFLERLEEQLGGR
;
A
#
# COMPACT_ATOMS: atom_id res chain seq x y z
N MET A 1 5.11 -17.53 -14.68
CA MET A 1 3.92 -16.68 -14.66
C MET A 1 4.20 -15.37 -13.95
N LEU A 2 3.87 -14.25 -14.58
CA LEU A 2 4.07 -12.94 -13.99
C LEU A 2 3.06 -12.67 -12.89
N ARG A 3 3.55 -12.31 -11.70
CA ARG A 3 2.66 -11.86 -10.62
C ARG A 3 2.59 -10.34 -10.67
N VAL A 4 1.38 -9.82 -10.63
CA VAL A 4 1.13 -8.38 -10.69
C VAL A 4 0.35 -7.96 -9.45
N SER A 5 0.81 -6.90 -8.80
CA SER A 5 0.08 -6.26 -7.71
C SER A 5 -0.36 -4.86 -8.12
N ALA A 6 -1.46 -4.41 -7.57
CA ALA A 6 -1.99 -3.09 -7.82
C ALA A 6 -2.37 -2.44 -6.50
N GLY A 7 -2.17 -1.13 -6.39
CA GLY A 7 -2.48 -0.42 -5.16
C GLY A 7 -2.72 1.06 -5.36
N ILE A 8 -3.09 1.71 -4.27
CA ILE A 8 -3.45 3.13 -4.26
C ILE A 8 -2.56 3.86 -3.26
N LEU A 9 -1.90 4.93 -3.73
CA LEU A 9 -1.19 5.85 -2.87
C LEU A 9 -2.11 7.04 -2.62
N LEU A 10 -2.81 7.01 -1.50
CA LEU A 10 -3.68 8.10 -1.07
C LEU A 10 -2.81 9.21 -0.51
N TRP A 11 -3.09 10.46 -0.90
CA TRP A 11 -2.30 11.60 -0.46
C TRP A 11 -3.18 12.80 -0.18
N ARG A 12 -2.70 13.68 0.68
CA ARG A 12 -3.38 14.93 0.98
C ARG A 12 -2.37 16.03 1.24
N ARG A 13 -2.86 17.26 1.19
CA ARG A 13 -2.03 18.42 1.55
C ARG A 13 -2.13 18.69 3.02
N SER A 14 -1.07 19.22 3.60
CA SER A 14 -1.02 19.62 5.00
C SER A 14 -0.15 20.88 5.12
N GLU A 15 -0.10 21.44 6.32
CA GLU A 15 0.79 22.59 6.60
C GLU A 15 2.24 22.25 6.36
N LYS A 16 2.60 20.98 6.49
CA LYS A 16 3.97 20.49 6.30
C LYS A 16 4.21 19.96 4.89
N GLY A 17 3.30 20.23 3.95
CA GLY A 17 3.40 19.76 2.59
C GLY A 17 2.55 18.52 2.34
N ILE A 18 2.94 17.75 1.35
CA ILE A 18 2.20 16.55 0.96
C ILE A 18 2.42 15.44 1.99
N LYS A 19 1.33 14.79 2.38
CA LYS A 19 1.39 13.58 3.20
C LYS A 19 0.78 12.41 2.43
N VAL A 20 1.36 11.26 2.61
CA VAL A 20 0.92 10.02 1.96
C VAL A 20 0.46 9.01 3.01
N PHE A 21 -0.54 8.24 2.64
CA PHE A 21 -1.12 7.21 3.49
C PHE A 21 -0.37 5.91 3.29
N LEU A 22 0.16 5.37 4.38
CA LEU A 22 0.88 4.11 4.38
C LEU A 22 0.28 3.15 5.39
N VAL A 23 0.53 1.87 5.19
CA VAL A 23 0.09 0.81 6.08
C VAL A 23 1.29 0.02 6.57
N HIS A 24 1.19 -0.50 7.80
CA HIS A 24 2.23 -1.33 8.37
C HIS A 24 1.80 -2.79 8.26
N PRO A 25 2.64 -3.67 7.72
CA PRO A 25 2.29 -5.09 7.62
C PRO A 25 2.18 -5.72 9.00
N GLY A 26 1.18 -6.58 9.15
CA GLY A 26 0.97 -7.32 10.39
C GLY A 26 1.85 -8.55 10.48
N GLY A 27 1.74 -9.24 11.61
CA GLY A 27 2.41 -10.50 11.84
C GLY A 27 3.74 -10.40 12.56
N PRO A 28 4.26 -11.55 13.00
CA PRO A 28 5.44 -11.58 13.87
C PRO A 28 6.72 -11.12 13.20
N PHE A 29 6.82 -11.29 11.88
CA PHE A 29 8.01 -10.87 11.14
C PHE A 29 8.22 -9.36 11.18
N TRP A 30 7.13 -8.59 11.17
CA TRP A 30 7.19 -7.14 11.06
C TRP A 30 6.97 -6.40 12.38
N VAL A 31 6.62 -7.12 13.45
CA VAL A 31 6.35 -6.48 14.74
C VAL A 31 7.58 -5.69 15.21
N GLY A 32 7.36 -4.45 15.64
CA GLY A 32 8.43 -3.58 16.12
C GLY A 32 9.31 -2.96 15.04
N LYS A 33 9.11 -3.30 13.77
CA LYS A 33 9.88 -2.73 12.67
C LYS A 33 9.16 -1.49 12.14
N ASP A 34 9.90 -0.40 11.96
CA ASP A 34 9.35 0.86 11.48
C ASP A 34 10.04 1.34 10.20
N GLU A 35 11.37 1.40 10.18
CA GLU A 35 12.09 1.80 8.99
C GLU A 35 12.06 0.70 7.93
N LYS A 36 11.82 1.10 6.68
CA LYS A 36 11.80 0.19 5.51
C LYS A 36 10.80 -0.95 5.66
N ALA A 37 9.77 -0.73 6.48
CA ALA A 37 8.78 -1.76 6.81
C ALA A 37 7.38 -1.46 6.27
N TRP A 38 7.07 -0.18 6.06
CA TRP A 38 5.73 0.25 5.66
C TRP A 38 5.47 0.02 4.17
N ASP A 39 4.20 -0.08 3.83
CA ASP A 39 3.76 -0.44 2.50
C ASP A 39 2.70 0.54 2.00
N ILE A 40 2.54 0.59 0.69
CA ILE A 40 1.40 1.22 0.05
C ILE A 40 0.30 0.14 0.02
N PRO A 41 -0.95 0.46 0.39
CA PRO A 41 -2.02 -0.53 0.30
C PRO A 41 -2.10 -1.11 -1.12
N LYS A 42 -1.87 -2.40 -1.25
CA LYS A 42 -1.82 -3.08 -2.55
C LYS A 42 -1.96 -4.58 -2.34
N GLY A 43 -2.26 -5.27 -3.40
CA GLY A 43 -2.31 -6.72 -3.37
C GLY A 43 -2.35 -7.30 -4.76
N GLU A 44 -2.32 -8.62 -4.82
CA GLU A 44 -2.23 -9.33 -6.09
C GLU A 44 -3.52 -9.19 -6.89
N VAL A 45 -3.33 -8.95 -8.18
CA VAL A 45 -4.41 -8.88 -9.16
C VAL A 45 -4.84 -10.30 -9.47
N GLU A 46 -6.15 -10.56 -9.40
CA GLU A 46 -6.71 -11.86 -9.70
C GLU A 46 -6.77 -12.05 -11.22
N GLU A 47 -6.80 -13.31 -11.65
CA GLU A 47 -6.89 -13.63 -13.06
C GLU A 47 -8.13 -12.99 -13.68
N GLY A 48 -7.94 -12.27 -14.78
CA GLY A 48 -9.03 -11.58 -15.47
C GLY A 48 -9.48 -10.29 -14.84
N GLU A 49 -8.89 -9.90 -13.70
CA GLU A 49 -9.26 -8.68 -13.01
C GLU A 49 -8.52 -7.48 -13.61
N ASP A 50 -9.23 -6.37 -13.77
CA ASP A 50 -8.65 -5.09 -14.18
C ASP A 50 -7.73 -4.56 -13.07
N LEU A 51 -6.57 -4.02 -13.44
CA LEU A 51 -5.59 -3.54 -12.46
C LEU A 51 -6.15 -2.47 -11.53
N TRP A 52 -6.87 -1.49 -12.07
CA TRP A 52 -7.44 -0.44 -11.24
C TRP A 52 -8.50 -0.99 -10.29
N ASN A 53 -9.35 -1.88 -10.76
CA ASN A 53 -10.36 -2.52 -9.91
C ASN A 53 -9.70 -3.30 -8.78
N ALA A 54 -8.59 -3.98 -9.08
CA ALA A 54 -7.83 -4.72 -8.07
C ALA A 54 -7.28 -3.77 -7.01
N ALA A 55 -6.73 -2.62 -7.43
CA ALA A 55 -6.21 -1.63 -6.51
C ALA A 55 -7.28 -1.11 -5.55
N VAL A 56 -8.46 -0.82 -6.07
CA VAL A 56 -9.61 -0.35 -5.27
C VAL A 56 -10.06 -1.43 -4.29
N ARG A 57 -10.15 -2.66 -4.76
CA ARG A 57 -10.53 -3.81 -3.93
C ARG A 57 -9.54 -4.02 -2.79
N GLU A 58 -8.25 -4.00 -3.09
CA GLU A 58 -7.19 -4.21 -2.08
C GLU A 58 -7.19 -3.11 -1.03
N MET A 59 -7.44 -1.86 -1.43
CA MET A 59 -7.55 -0.77 -0.46
C MET A 59 -8.64 -1.06 0.56
N ARG A 60 -9.80 -1.53 0.10
CA ARG A 60 -10.92 -1.86 0.99
C ARG A 60 -10.59 -3.06 1.88
N GLU A 61 -9.99 -4.10 1.32
CA GLU A 61 -9.66 -5.30 2.08
C GLU A 61 -8.61 -5.06 3.16
N GLU A 62 -7.59 -4.25 2.84
CA GLU A 62 -6.49 -4.00 3.77
C GLU A 62 -6.81 -2.93 4.81
N THR A 63 -7.61 -1.93 4.47
CA THR A 63 -7.83 -0.77 5.35
C THR A 63 -9.28 -0.51 5.72
N GLY A 64 -10.21 -0.99 4.94
CA GLY A 64 -11.62 -0.65 5.09
C GLY A 64 -12.02 0.61 4.32
N ILE A 65 -11.08 1.26 3.64
CA ILE A 65 -11.39 2.45 2.84
C ILE A 65 -12.13 2.02 1.57
N ASP A 66 -13.35 2.51 1.42
CA ASP A 66 -14.18 2.23 0.25
C ASP A 66 -14.09 3.39 -0.74
N LEU A 67 -13.48 3.12 -1.87
CA LEU A 67 -13.29 4.10 -2.95
C LEU A 67 -14.27 3.88 -4.10
N SER A 68 -15.32 3.06 -3.91
CA SER A 68 -16.24 2.70 -4.98
C SER A 68 -17.01 3.89 -5.56
N GLU A 69 -17.16 4.98 -4.81
CA GLU A 69 -17.82 6.20 -5.30
C GLU A 69 -16.90 7.11 -6.09
N LYS A 70 -15.60 6.86 -6.06
CA LYS A 70 -14.63 7.65 -6.81
C LYS A 70 -14.64 7.23 -8.28
N ARG A 71 -14.45 8.20 -9.15
CA ARG A 71 -14.34 7.93 -10.59
C ARG A 71 -12.89 7.63 -10.94
N LYS A 72 -12.70 6.75 -11.89
CA LYS A 72 -11.36 6.35 -12.33
C LYS A 72 -10.52 7.56 -12.75
N GLU A 73 -11.15 8.57 -13.33
CA GLU A 73 -10.49 9.80 -13.81
C GLU A 73 -9.89 10.63 -12.67
N GLU A 74 -10.33 10.41 -11.44
CA GLU A 74 -9.74 11.10 -10.27
C GLU A 74 -8.40 10.49 -9.85
N PHE A 75 -8.10 9.29 -10.34
CA PHE A 75 -6.86 8.59 -10.02
C PHE A 75 -5.81 8.89 -11.08
N VAL A 76 -4.57 9.08 -10.64
CA VAL A 76 -3.45 9.33 -11.56
C VAL A 76 -2.51 8.15 -11.49
N SER A 77 -2.27 7.50 -12.63
CA SER A 77 -1.33 6.38 -12.65
C SER A 77 0.09 6.88 -12.39
N LEU A 78 0.76 6.23 -11.44
CA LEU A 78 2.18 6.45 -11.19
C LEU A 78 3.03 5.39 -11.89
N GLY A 79 2.40 4.61 -12.77
CA GLY A 79 3.09 3.59 -13.53
C GLY A 79 3.38 2.33 -12.70
N ASN A 80 4.31 1.56 -13.19
CA ASN A 80 4.67 0.32 -12.53
C ASN A 80 6.17 0.23 -12.31
N ILE A 81 6.55 -0.72 -11.47
CA ILE A 81 7.93 -1.12 -11.30
C ILE A 81 7.99 -2.65 -11.41
N LYS A 82 9.14 -3.16 -11.78
CA LYS A 82 9.38 -4.59 -11.81
C LYS A 82 10.45 -4.91 -10.78
N ARG A 83 10.10 -5.76 -9.82
CA ARG A 83 11.05 -6.17 -8.78
C ARG A 83 11.97 -7.25 -9.30
N LYS A 84 13.09 -7.46 -8.60
CA LYS A 84 14.08 -8.47 -8.96
C LYS A 84 13.50 -9.89 -8.96
N ASP A 85 12.48 -10.13 -8.13
CA ASP A 85 11.79 -11.42 -8.07
C ASP A 85 10.78 -11.62 -9.20
N GLY A 86 10.67 -10.65 -10.12
CA GLY A 86 9.77 -10.71 -11.26
C GLY A 86 8.38 -10.15 -11.00
N LYS A 87 8.07 -9.77 -9.78
CA LYS A 87 6.76 -9.19 -9.45
C LYS A 87 6.67 -7.77 -9.99
N GLU A 88 5.55 -7.46 -10.64
CA GLU A 88 5.24 -6.09 -11.07
C GLU A 88 4.29 -5.44 -10.08
N ILE A 89 4.51 -4.16 -9.80
CA ILE A 89 3.64 -3.39 -8.91
C ILE A 89 3.19 -2.14 -9.66
N HIS A 90 1.88 -1.94 -9.76
CA HIS A 90 1.29 -0.77 -10.39
C HIS A 90 0.54 0.04 -9.33
N ILE A 91 0.85 1.34 -9.24
CA ILE A 91 0.26 2.22 -8.22
C ILE A 91 -0.44 3.39 -8.88
N TRP A 92 -1.64 3.71 -8.38
CA TRP A 92 -2.36 4.94 -8.71
C TRP A 92 -2.30 5.88 -7.51
N ALA A 93 -2.19 7.17 -7.78
CA ALA A 93 -2.31 8.20 -6.76
C ALA A 93 -3.74 8.71 -6.73
N LEU A 94 -4.24 9.00 -5.54
CA LEU A 94 -5.55 9.60 -5.35
C LEU A 94 -5.47 10.64 -4.24
N GLU A 95 -5.93 11.86 -4.52
CA GLU A 95 -6.02 12.88 -3.48
C GLU A 95 -7.24 12.61 -2.60
N GLY A 96 -7.02 12.54 -1.29
CA GLY A 96 -8.11 12.34 -0.35
C GLY A 96 -7.59 12.22 1.07
N ASP A 97 -8.50 12.34 2.01
CA ASP A 97 -8.20 12.20 3.44
C ASP A 97 -9.06 11.08 4.02
N TRP A 98 -8.56 10.48 5.08
CA TRP A 98 -9.29 9.43 5.77
C TRP A 98 -8.83 9.35 7.21
N SER A 99 -9.77 9.44 8.12
CA SER A 99 -9.51 9.39 9.57
C SER A 99 -10.27 8.26 10.25
N GLY A 100 -10.87 7.37 9.48
CA GLY A 100 -11.64 6.25 10.02
C GLY A 100 -10.80 5.21 10.73
N LEU A 101 -11.47 4.22 11.29
CA LEU A 101 -10.81 3.09 11.92
C LEU A 101 -10.24 2.16 10.86
N LEU A 102 -9.05 1.64 11.12
CA LEU A 102 -8.46 0.62 10.27
C LEU A 102 -9.25 -0.67 10.44
N ILE A 103 -9.83 -1.15 9.35
CA ILE A 103 -10.57 -2.42 9.33
C ILE A 103 -9.94 -3.29 8.26
N CYS A 104 -9.04 -4.16 8.68
CA CYS A 104 -8.37 -5.08 7.76
C CYS A 104 -9.16 -6.37 7.67
N LYS A 105 -9.63 -6.70 6.48
CA LYS A 105 -10.38 -7.93 6.23
C LYS A 105 -9.52 -9.01 5.60
N SER A 106 -8.25 -8.72 5.37
CA SER A 106 -7.30 -9.63 4.75
C SER A 106 -6.43 -10.25 5.85
N TRP A 107 -6.51 -11.56 5.97
CA TRP A 107 -5.82 -12.29 7.05
C TRP A 107 -4.85 -13.29 6.46
N VAL A 108 -3.76 -13.51 7.19
CA VAL A 108 -2.73 -14.49 6.82
C VAL A 108 -2.70 -15.57 7.88
N GLU A 109 -2.62 -16.82 7.44
CA GLU A 109 -2.38 -17.95 8.32
C GLU A 109 -1.03 -18.54 7.92
N MET A 110 -0.15 -18.75 8.89
CA MET A 110 1.17 -19.31 8.61
C MET A 110 1.69 -20.08 9.81
N GLU A 111 2.63 -20.96 9.55
CA GLU A 111 3.36 -21.64 10.61
C GLU A 111 4.36 -20.67 11.21
N TRP A 112 4.34 -20.54 12.53
CA TRP A 112 5.29 -19.68 13.23
C TRP A 112 5.54 -20.20 14.63
N PRO A 113 6.80 -20.37 15.10
CA PRO A 113 8.01 -20.24 14.27
C PRO A 113 8.07 -21.27 13.14
N SER A 114 8.93 -21.02 12.16
CA SER A 114 9.12 -21.96 11.06
C SER A 114 9.41 -23.37 11.57
N LYS A 115 8.75 -24.36 10.97
CA LYS A 115 8.92 -25.80 11.32
C LYS A 115 8.50 -26.16 12.74
N SER A 116 7.72 -25.29 13.42
CA SER A 116 7.25 -25.56 14.78
C SER A 116 5.99 -26.42 14.83
N GLY A 117 5.27 -26.49 13.72
CA GLY A 117 3.95 -27.13 13.69
C GLY A 117 2.84 -26.28 14.26
N LYS A 118 3.16 -25.08 14.72
CA LYS A 118 2.17 -24.14 15.28
C LYS A 118 1.72 -23.15 14.22
N LYS A 119 0.42 -23.01 14.03
CA LYS A 119 -0.15 -22.04 13.09
C LYS A 119 -0.62 -20.82 13.85
N ILE A 120 -0.35 -19.64 13.27
CA ILE A 120 -0.87 -18.37 13.77
C ILE A 120 -1.65 -17.69 12.67
N ARG A 121 -2.55 -16.81 13.07
CA ARG A 121 -3.37 -16.02 12.15
C ARG A 121 -3.28 -14.56 12.56
N PHE A 122 -3.05 -13.69 11.58
CA PHE A 122 -2.92 -12.25 11.84
C PHE A 122 -3.43 -11.45 10.65
N PRO A 123 -3.82 -10.17 10.85
CA PRO A 123 -4.22 -9.32 9.73
C PRO A 123 -2.99 -8.94 8.89
N GLU A 124 -3.18 -8.79 7.59
CA GLU A 124 -2.10 -8.36 6.71
C GLU A 124 -1.61 -6.95 7.05
N VAL A 125 -2.48 -6.12 7.59
CA VAL A 125 -2.17 -4.73 7.98
C VAL A 125 -2.59 -4.52 9.43
N ASP A 126 -1.68 -4.01 10.25
CA ASP A 126 -1.96 -3.78 11.67
C ASP A 126 -1.98 -2.30 12.09
N LYS A 127 -1.45 -1.41 11.26
CA LYS A 127 -1.42 0.04 11.54
C LYS A 127 -1.53 0.82 10.24
N ARG A 128 -1.90 2.09 10.38
CA ARG A 128 -1.97 3.00 9.25
C ARG A 128 -1.56 4.41 9.70
N GLY A 129 -1.18 5.25 8.76
CA GLY A 129 -0.90 6.65 9.06
C GLY A 129 -0.61 7.46 7.82
N PHE A 130 -0.72 8.78 7.98
CA PHE A 130 -0.27 9.73 6.97
C PHE A 130 1.10 10.26 7.38
N PHE A 131 2.02 10.30 6.44
CA PHE A 131 3.40 10.73 6.66
C PHE A 131 3.80 11.72 5.59
N THR A 132 4.67 12.67 5.96
CA THR A 132 5.25 13.55 4.94
C THR A 132 6.06 12.69 3.96
N ILE A 133 6.30 13.23 2.77
CA ILE A 133 7.12 12.50 1.78
C ILE A 133 8.50 12.17 2.38
N GLN A 134 9.06 13.10 3.13
CA GLN A 134 10.37 12.90 3.75
C GLN A 134 10.36 11.75 4.75
N GLU A 135 9.33 11.70 5.61
CA GLU A 135 9.15 10.59 6.55
C GLU A 135 8.90 9.27 5.80
N ALA A 136 8.04 9.33 4.78
CA ALA A 136 7.67 8.15 4.01
C ALA A 136 8.88 7.49 3.34
N ARG A 137 9.83 8.29 2.86
CA ARG A 137 11.05 7.74 2.23
C ARG A 137 11.83 6.82 3.16
N LYS A 138 11.79 7.09 4.45
CA LYS A 138 12.47 6.25 5.45
C LYS A 138 11.65 5.05 5.86
N LYS A 139 10.34 5.18 5.77
CA LYS A 139 9.41 4.16 6.27
C LYS A 139 9.06 3.09 5.25
N VAL A 140 8.93 3.45 3.98
CA VAL A 140 8.47 2.47 2.97
C VAL A 140 9.52 1.43 2.66
N TYR A 141 9.05 0.28 2.27
CA TYR A 141 9.89 -0.75 1.70
C TYR A 141 10.68 -0.13 0.52
N PRO A 142 12.01 -0.36 0.44
CA PRO A 142 12.86 0.40 -0.49
C PRO A 142 12.42 0.41 -1.95
N SER A 143 11.86 -0.68 -2.46
CA SER A 143 11.41 -0.73 -3.85
C SER A 143 10.26 0.23 -4.14
N LEU A 144 9.57 0.73 -3.12
CA LEU A 144 8.42 1.60 -3.29
C LEU A 144 8.76 3.10 -3.30
N THR A 145 10.00 3.47 -2.98
CA THR A 145 10.39 4.87 -2.92
C THR A 145 10.19 5.60 -4.25
N VAL A 146 10.33 4.89 -5.35
CA VAL A 146 10.15 5.48 -6.69
C VAL A 146 8.75 6.05 -6.87
N PHE A 147 7.74 5.44 -6.23
CA PHE A 147 6.36 5.96 -6.34
C PHE A 147 6.20 7.29 -5.61
N LEU A 148 6.93 7.50 -4.52
CA LEU A 148 6.93 8.78 -3.82
C LEU A 148 7.53 9.87 -4.72
N GLU A 149 8.60 9.55 -5.42
CA GLU A 149 9.24 10.47 -6.36
C GLU A 149 8.33 10.79 -7.53
N ARG A 150 7.65 9.79 -8.07
CA ARG A 150 6.71 9.97 -9.18
C ARG A 150 5.51 10.82 -8.77
N LEU A 151 5.06 10.65 -7.52
CA LEU A 151 3.99 11.49 -6.99
C LEU A 151 4.43 12.95 -6.94
N GLU A 152 5.63 13.22 -6.40
CA GLU A 152 6.16 14.58 -6.34
C GLU A 152 6.27 15.21 -7.72
N GLU A 153 6.76 14.46 -8.69
CA GLU A 153 6.85 14.94 -10.08
C GLU A 153 5.47 15.26 -10.65
N GLN A 154 4.50 14.38 -10.39
CA GLN A 154 3.12 14.58 -10.86
C GLN A 154 2.50 15.84 -10.27
N LEU A 155 2.85 16.17 -9.03
CA LEU A 155 2.33 17.35 -8.33
C LEU A 155 3.15 18.62 -8.60
N GLY A 156 4.04 18.58 -9.57
CA GLY A 156 4.83 19.73 -9.99
C GLY A 156 6.26 19.77 -9.46
N GLY A 157 6.70 18.71 -8.78
CA GLY A 157 8.08 18.57 -8.35
C GLY A 157 8.55 19.59 -7.32
N ARG A 158 7.65 20.23 -6.61
CA ARG A 158 8.01 21.31 -5.69
C ARG A 158 7.60 21.04 -4.26
#